data_31f90e3c0b3aceb448e740bfd617287b
#
_entry.id   31f90e3c0b3aceb448e740bfd617287b
#
_cell.length_a   1.000
_cell.length_b   1.000
_cell.length_c   1.000
_cell.angle_alpha   90.00
_cell.angle_beta   90.00
_cell.angle_gamma   90.00
#
_symmetry.space_group_name_H-M   'P 1'
#
loop_
_entity.id
_entity.type
_entity.pdbx_description
1 polymer ?
#
loop_
_entity_poly.entity_id
_entity_poly.type
_entity_poly.pdbx_seq_one_letter_code
_entity_poly.pdbx_strand_id
1 'polypeptide(L)'
;MWQSTEAACWLALTRAPRALLAGDHFQLPPTIISPEAERKGLGLTLMERIIARKEDGQSCVRMLTTQYRMHRDIMQWASDQLYHGKLEAHPSVASHLLMELPGVENTEDTGTLSNCISVTRKWIYKQTKKTKFTV
;
A
#
# COMPACT_ATOMS: atom_id res chain seq x y z
N MET A 1 -3.30 11.79 -0.15
CA MET A 1 -4.48 12.16 -0.97
C MET A 1 -5.31 10.99 -1.45
N TRP A 2 -4.77 9.81 -1.55
CA TRP A 2 -5.57 8.66 -2.01
C TRP A 2 -6.63 8.18 -0.99
N GLN A 3 -6.48 8.48 0.30
CA GLN A 3 -7.51 8.26 1.33
C GLN A 3 -8.58 9.36 1.37
N SER A 4 -8.51 10.34 0.47
CA SER A 4 -9.49 11.42 0.37
C SER A 4 -10.47 11.15 -0.76
N THR A 5 -11.74 11.48 -0.53
CA THR A 5 -12.74 11.42 -1.60
C THR A 5 -12.38 12.36 -2.75
N GLU A 6 -12.84 12.07 -3.94
CA GLU A 6 -12.56 12.90 -5.11
C GLU A 6 -12.97 14.36 -4.90
N ALA A 7 -14.14 14.60 -4.30
CA ALA A 7 -14.64 15.94 -4.02
C ALA A 7 -13.67 16.77 -3.15
N ALA A 8 -13.06 16.14 -2.14
CA ALA A 8 -12.06 16.80 -1.31
C ALA A 8 -10.79 17.18 -2.09
N CYS A 9 -10.37 16.34 -3.04
CA CYS A 9 -9.24 16.65 -3.92
C CYS A 9 -9.52 17.87 -4.82
N TRP A 10 -10.75 18.01 -5.35
CA TRP A 10 -11.12 19.12 -6.21
C TRP A 10 -11.00 20.48 -5.52
N LEU A 11 -11.27 20.58 -4.22
CA LEU A 11 -11.11 21.83 -3.48
C LEU A 11 -9.67 22.38 -3.55
N ALA A 12 -8.69 21.49 -3.49
CA ALA A 12 -7.28 21.89 -3.62
C ALA A 12 -6.88 22.17 -5.08
N LEU A 13 -7.39 21.38 -6.03
CA LEU A 13 -7.04 21.50 -7.45
C LEU A 13 -7.52 22.79 -8.09
N THR A 14 -8.62 23.38 -7.61
CA THR A 14 -9.11 24.68 -8.10
C THR A 14 -8.17 25.85 -7.79
N ARG A 15 -7.19 25.64 -6.93
CA ARG A 15 -6.26 26.70 -6.48
C ARG A 15 -4.93 26.74 -7.25
N ALA A 16 -4.64 25.75 -8.10
CA ALA A 16 -3.37 25.68 -8.81
C ALA A 16 -3.53 25.11 -10.22
N PRO A 17 -2.78 25.60 -11.21
CA PRO A 17 -2.84 25.13 -12.59
C PRO A 17 -2.16 23.77 -12.79
N ARG A 18 -1.39 23.31 -11.84
CA ARG A 18 -0.71 22.02 -11.85
C ARG A 18 -0.81 21.36 -10.48
N ALA A 19 -0.94 20.04 -10.47
CA ALA A 19 -1.04 19.26 -9.23
C ALA A 19 -0.20 17.99 -9.32
N LEU A 20 0.33 17.57 -8.17
CA LEU A 20 0.95 16.27 -7.95
C LEU A 20 0.08 15.48 -6.97
N LEU A 21 -0.40 14.33 -7.41
CA LEU A 21 -1.10 13.39 -6.55
C LEU A 21 -0.11 12.32 -6.08
N ALA A 22 0.04 12.18 -4.77
CA ALA A 22 0.86 11.13 -4.16
C ALA A 22 -0.03 10.19 -3.35
N GLY A 23 0.17 8.89 -3.50
CA GLY A 23 -0.62 7.88 -2.80
C GLY A 23 -0.41 6.49 -3.38
N ASP A 24 -1.19 5.54 -2.89
CA ASP A 24 -1.12 4.14 -3.25
C ASP A 24 -2.52 3.54 -3.28
N HIS A 25 -3.01 3.23 -4.46
CA HIS A 25 -4.37 2.71 -4.68
C HIS A 25 -4.56 1.26 -4.24
N PHE A 26 -3.50 0.55 -3.90
CA PHE A 26 -3.57 -0.79 -3.32
C PHE A 26 -3.63 -0.81 -1.78
N GLN A 27 -3.58 0.36 -1.14
CA GLN A 27 -3.77 0.48 0.29
C GLN A 27 -5.24 0.81 0.65
N LEU A 28 -5.51 1.21 1.90
CA LEU A 28 -6.87 1.44 2.38
C LEU A 28 -7.57 2.60 1.65
N PRO A 29 -8.78 2.41 1.11
CA PRO A 29 -9.56 3.45 0.44
C PRO A 29 -10.08 4.50 1.44
N PRO A 30 -10.71 5.59 0.97
CA PRO A 30 -11.43 6.52 1.84
C PRO A 30 -12.47 5.81 2.69
N THR A 31 -12.59 6.20 3.95
CA THR A 31 -13.65 5.67 4.82
C THR A 31 -14.98 6.34 4.49
N ILE A 32 -15.93 5.57 3.97
CA ILE A 32 -17.29 6.03 3.65
C ILE A 32 -18.26 5.44 4.68
N ILE A 33 -18.93 6.32 5.43
CA ILE A 33 -19.85 5.90 6.50
C ILE A 33 -21.18 5.39 5.93
N SER A 34 -21.65 5.98 4.84
CA SER A 34 -22.91 5.60 4.22
C SER A 34 -22.73 4.49 3.18
N PRO A 35 -23.30 3.28 3.40
CA PRO A 35 -23.22 2.21 2.42
C PRO A 35 -23.89 2.56 1.07
N GLU A 36 -24.89 3.44 1.11
CA GLU A 36 -25.55 3.90 -0.11
C GLU A 36 -24.63 4.83 -0.92
N ALA A 37 -23.93 5.75 -0.25
CA ALA A 37 -22.97 6.64 -0.90
C ALA A 37 -21.78 5.87 -1.49
N GLU A 38 -21.32 4.84 -0.80
CA GLU A 38 -20.26 3.94 -1.29
C GLU A 38 -20.70 3.22 -2.57
N ARG A 39 -21.90 2.62 -2.58
CA ARG A 39 -22.47 1.98 -3.77
C ARG A 39 -22.67 2.93 -4.94
N LYS A 40 -22.91 4.22 -4.69
CA LYS A 40 -22.99 5.28 -5.70
C LYS A 40 -21.63 5.81 -6.16
N GLY A 41 -20.53 5.24 -5.69
CA GLY A 41 -19.18 5.52 -6.15
C GLY A 41 -18.44 6.62 -5.37
N LEU A 42 -18.92 7.04 -4.19
CA LEU A 42 -18.23 8.06 -3.38
C LEU A 42 -16.83 7.59 -2.91
N GLY A 43 -16.61 6.27 -2.83
CA GLY A 43 -15.32 5.66 -2.48
C GLY A 43 -14.29 5.69 -3.60
N LEU A 44 -14.68 5.91 -4.86
CA LEU A 44 -13.75 6.02 -5.97
C LEU A 44 -12.92 7.29 -5.83
N THR A 45 -11.61 7.13 -5.81
CA THR A 45 -10.70 8.26 -5.65
C THR A 45 -10.33 8.90 -6.98
N LEU A 46 -9.99 10.19 -6.96
CA LEU A 46 -9.50 10.88 -8.16
C LEU A 46 -8.27 10.18 -8.75
N MET A 47 -7.37 9.66 -7.91
CA MET A 47 -6.17 8.95 -8.35
C MET A 47 -6.52 7.67 -9.10
N GLU A 48 -7.43 6.84 -8.58
CA GLU A 48 -7.90 5.62 -9.27
C GLU A 48 -8.54 5.94 -10.62
N ARG A 49 -9.37 6.98 -10.65
CA ARG A 49 -10.03 7.42 -11.89
C ARG A 49 -9.01 7.89 -12.95
N ILE A 50 -7.96 8.60 -12.54
CA ILE A 50 -6.88 9.03 -13.47
C ILE A 50 -6.06 7.84 -13.93
N ILE A 51 -5.73 6.89 -13.04
CA ILE A 51 -4.98 5.69 -13.40
C ILE A 51 -5.77 4.82 -14.39
N ALA A 52 -7.08 4.70 -14.20
CA ALA A 52 -7.95 3.93 -15.08
C ALA A 52 -8.12 4.56 -16.47
N ARG A 53 -7.96 5.86 -16.60
CA ARG A 53 -7.97 6.58 -17.88
C ARG A 53 -6.64 6.40 -18.62
N LYS A 54 -6.53 5.31 -19.35
CA LYS A 54 -5.40 5.04 -20.26
C LYS A 54 -5.62 5.73 -21.61
N GLU A 55 -5.82 7.02 -21.65
CA GLU A 55 -5.88 7.74 -22.90
C GLU A 55 -4.46 8.22 -23.27
N ASP A 56 -4.06 7.87 -24.49
CA ASP A 56 -2.94 8.45 -25.25
C ASP A 56 -1.49 8.19 -24.82
N GLY A 57 -1.15 6.98 -24.37
CA GLY A 57 0.25 6.52 -24.36
C GLY A 57 1.23 7.27 -23.43
N GLN A 58 0.87 8.41 -22.88
CA GLN A 58 1.64 9.14 -21.87
C GLN A 58 1.04 8.94 -20.48
N SER A 59 1.44 7.86 -19.81
CA SER A 59 1.10 7.67 -18.42
C SER A 59 1.70 8.81 -17.58
N CYS A 60 0.84 9.64 -17.01
CA CYS A 60 1.23 10.64 -16.01
C CYS A 60 1.56 9.99 -14.64
N VAL A 61 1.44 8.67 -14.55
CA VAL A 61 1.69 7.90 -13.32
C VAL A 61 3.14 7.44 -13.28
N ARG A 62 3.77 7.65 -12.14
CA ARG A 62 5.12 7.15 -11.84
C ARG A 62 5.07 6.36 -10.55
N MET A 63 5.45 5.10 -10.60
CA MET A 63 5.57 4.25 -9.42
C MET A 63 6.92 4.47 -8.76
N LEU A 64 6.93 4.64 -7.44
CA LEU A 64 8.14 4.60 -6.63
C LEU A 64 8.43 3.13 -6.31
N THR A 65 9.59 2.64 -6.73
CA THR A 65 9.94 1.21 -6.62
C THR A 65 10.77 0.89 -5.39
N THR A 66 11.58 1.85 -4.91
CA THR A 66 12.44 1.62 -3.74
C THR A 66 11.71 1.97 -2.45
N GLN A 67 11.61 1.01 -1.54
CA GLN A 67 11.05 1.21 -0.20
C GLN A 67 12.16 1.19 0.87
N TYR A 68 11.94 1.94 1.99
CA TYR A 68 12.89 2.16 3.07
C TYR A 68 12.35 1.71 4.44
N ARG A 69 11.36 0.83 4.47
CA ARG A 69 10.65 0.46 5.71
C ARG A 69 10.84 -1.00 6.10
N MET A 70 10.71 -1.91 5.15
CA MET A 70 10.57 -3.33 5.42
C MET A 70 11.80 -4.11 4.98
N HIS A 71 12.11 -5.16 5.73
CA HIS A 71 13.04 -6.20 5.26
C HIS A 71 12.60 -6.76 3.90
N ARG A 72 13.55 -7.20 3.09
CA ARG A 72 13.29 -7.72 1.73
C ARG A 72 12.22 -8.81 1.72
N ASP A 73 12.35 -9.80 2.57
CA ASP A 73 11.46 -10.97 2.56
C ASP A 73 10.04 -10.64 3.02
N ILE A 74 9.89 -9.65 3.92
CA ILE A 74 8.57 -9.14 4.33
C ILE A 74 7.91 -8.39 3.18
N MET A 75 8.67 -7.55 2.48
CA MET A 75 8.19 -6.78 1.33
C MET A 75 7.82 -7.67 0.14
N GLN A 76 8.55 -8.78 -0.07
CA GLN A 76 8.46 -9.59 -1.28
C GLN A 76 7.03 -10.04 -1.59
N TRP A 77 6.29 -10.49 -0.58
CA TRP A 77 4.90 -10.90 -0.78
C TRP A 77 4.03 -9.77 -1.35
N ALA A 78 4.13 -8.57 -0.77
CA ALA A 78 3.38 -7.41 -1.24
C ALA A 78 3.82 -6.99 -2.65
N SER A 79 5.12 -7.06 -2.93
CA SER A 79 5.68 -6.77 -4.25
C SER A 79 5.07 -7.66 -5.33
N ASP A 80 5.04 -8.98 -5.08
CA ASP A 80 4.54 -9.96 -6.04
C ASP A 80 3.03 -9.86 -6.24
N GLN A 81 2.26 -9.68 -5.16
CA GLN A 81 0.80 -9.69 -5.22
C GLN A 81 0.19 -8.38 -5.72
N LEU A 82 0.78 -7.24 -5.40
CA LEU A 82 0.16 -5.92 -5.61
C LEU A 82 0.94 -5.04 -6.58
N TYR A 83 2.26 -5.22 -6.66
CA TYR A 83 3.13 -4.29 -7.39
C TYR A 83 3.89 -4.94 -8.54
N HIS A 84 3.44 -6.09 -9.01
CA HIS A 84 4.01 -6.83 -10.16
C HIS A 84 5.50 -7.14 -10.01
N GLY A 85 5.96 -7.41 -8.80
CA GLY A 85 7.36 -7.69 -8.49
C GLY A 85 8.31 -6.49 -8.61
N LYS A 86 7.79 -5.25 -8.69
CA LYS A 86 8.60 -4.06 -8.97
C LYS A 86 9.12 -3.33 -7.74
N LEU A 87 8.69 -3.71 -6.53
CA LEU A 87 9.22 -3.12 -5.31
C LEU A 87 10.59 -3.72 -4.99
N GLU A 88 11.51 -2.85 -4.57
CA GLU A 88 12.85 -3.19 -4.13
C GLU A 88 13.11 -2.63 -2.74
N ALA A 89 13.70 -3.43 -1.86
CA ALA A 89 14.12 -2.96 -0.56
C ALA A 89 15.45 -2.23 -0.67
N HIS A 90 15.51 -0.99 -0.16
CA HIS A 90 16.78 -0.26 -0.08
C HIS A 90 17.79 -1.04 0.77
N PRO A 91 19.10 -1.04 0.43
CA PRO A 91 20.12 -1.77 1.18
C PRO A 91 20.13 -1.50 2.68
N SER A 92 19.77 -0.28 3.10
CA SER A 92 19.72 0.08 4.53
C SER A 92 18.67 -0.67 5.35
N VAL A 93 17.67 -1.28 4.71
CA VAL A 93 16.56 -1.99 5.39
C VAL A 93 16.40 -3.42 4.89
N ALA A 94 17.05 -3.77 3.79
CA ALA A 94 16.85 -5.03 3.10
C ALA A 94 17.18 -6.27 3.94
N SER A 95 18.07 -6.14 4.92
CA SER A 95 18.57 -7.24 5.77
C SER A 95 18.52 -6.91 7.27
N HIS A 96 17.86 -5.82 7.69
CA HIS A 96 17.82 -5.48 9.10
C HIS A 96 16.99 -6.50 9.90
N LEU A 97 17.45 -6.79 11.11
CA LEU A 97 16.83 -7.77 12.01
C LEU A 97 16.33 -7.09 13.28
N LEU A 98 15.41 -7.76 13.97
CA LEU A 98 14.82 -7.24 15.21
C LEU A 98 15.88 -7.04 16.29
N MET A 99 16.90 -7.90 16.36
CA MET A 99 18.02 -7.81 17.29
C MET A 99 18.87 -6.54 17.13
N GLU A 100 18.80 -5.86 16.00
CA GLU A 100 19.54 -4.61 15.75
C GLU A 100 18.88 -3.38 16.38
N LEU A 101 17.65 -3.54 16.91
CA LEU A 101 16.95 -2.44 17.56
C LEU A 101 17.49 -2.21 18.99
N PRO A 102 17.62 -0.96 19.44
CA PRO A 102 18.05 -0.65 20.80
C PRO A 102 17.14 -1.30 21.85
N GLY A 103 17.75 -1.99 22.83
CA GLY A 103 17.01 -2.62 23.93
C GLY A 103 16.38 -3.97 23.62
N VAL A 104 16.64 -4.54 22.46
CA VAL A 104 16.21 -5.89 22.09
C VAL A 104 17.33 -6.87 22.42
N GLU A 105 17.01 -7.95 23.16
CA GLU A 105 17.94 -9.03 23.45
C GLU A 105 18.22 -9.85 22.18
N ASN A 106 19.47 -10.27 22.01
CA ASN A 106 19.88 -11.13 20.92
C ASN A 106 19.52 -12.57 21.26
N THR A 107 18.42 -13.05 20.70
CA THR A 107 17.93 -14.42 20.80
C THR A 107 17.83 -15.04 19.41
N GLU A 108 17.66 -16.35 19.32
CA GLU A 108 17.44 -17.04 18.05
C GLU A 108 16.19 -16.47 17.32
N ASP A 109 15.16 -16.11 18.07
CA ASP A 109 13.92 -15.53 17.51
C ASP A 109 14.11 -14.11 16.98
N THR A 110 14.94 -13.29 17.62
CA THR A 110 15.22 -11.90 17.18
C THR A 110 16.27 -11.82 16.10
N GLY A 111 17.12 -12.84 15.98
CA GLY A 111 18.17 -12.97 14.96
C GLY A 111 17.68 -13.60 13.65
N THR A 112 16.46 -14.13 13.59
CA THR A 112 15.91 -14.75 12.39
C THR A 112 14.57 -14.15 11.99
N LEU A 113 14.35 -14.03 10.68
CA LEU A 113 13.06 -13.59 10.12
C LEU A 113 12.00 -14.69 10.07
N SER A 114 12.40 -15.93 10.22
CA SER A 114 11.51 -17.10 10.05
C SER A 114 10.26 -17.03 10.92
N ASN A 115 10.39 -16.56 12.14
CA ASN A 115 9.27 -16.44 13.08
C ASN A 115 8.37 -15.23 12.78
N CYS A 116 8.93 -14.09 12.41
CA CYS A 116 8.16 -12.91 11.98
C CYS A 116 7.33 -13.19 10.71
N ILE A 117 7.93 -13.85 9.73
CA ILE A 117 7.23 -14.19 8.47
C ILE A 117 6.13 -15.22 8.70
N SER A 118 6.34 -16.21 9.58
CA SER A 118 5.32 -17.22 9.89
C SER A 118 4.09 -16.64 10.59
N VAL A 119 4.30 -15.69 11.50
CA VAL A 119 3.22 -14.96 12.19
C VAL A 119 2.46 -14.06 11.19
N THR A 120 3.18 -13.35 10.34
CA THR A 120 2.57 -12.48 9.33
C THR A 120 1.79 -13.30 8.30
N ARG A 121 2.32 -14.41 7.79
CA ARG A 121 1.61 -15.34 6.90
C ARG A 121 0.35 -15.91 7.55
N LYS A 122 0.43 -16.32 8.81
CA LYS A 122 -0.72 -16.83 9.56
C LYS A 122 -1.81 -15.78 9.77
N TRP A 123 -1.41 -14.54 10.00
CA TRP A 123 -2.32 -13.42 10.18
C TRP A 123 -3.01 -13.03 8.87
N ILE A 124 -2.27 -12.92 7.79
CA ILE A 124 -2.79 -12.63 6.43
C ILE A 124 -3.74 -13.75 5.99
N TYR A 125 -3.37 -15.01 6.15
CA TYR A 125 -4.22 -16.15 5.81
C TYR A 125 -5.54 -16.17 6.62
N LYS A 126 -5.51 -15.71 7.86
CA LYS A 126 -6.70 -15.59 8.72
C LYS A 126 -7.63 -14.45 8.27
N GLN A 127 -7.07 -13.38 7.77
CA GLN A 127 -7.82 -12.24 7.22
C GLN A 127 -8.44 -12.57 5.85
N THR A 128 -7.68 -13.17 4.94
CA THR A 128 -8.21 -13.58 3.64
C THR A 128 -9.31 -14.64 3.72
N LYS A 129 -9.32 -15.52 4.73
CA LYS A 129 -10.44 -16.42 4.99
C LYS A 129 -11.69 -15.74 5.55
N LYS A 130 -11.52 -14.62 6.28
CA LYS A 130 -12.67 -13.84 6.78
C LYS A 130 -13.32 -12.97 5.71
N THR A 131 -12.60 -12.66 4.64
CA THR A 131 -13.08 -11.83 3.51
C THR A 131 -13.55 -12.70 2.34
N LYS A 132 -14.14 -13.87 2.59
CA LYS A 132 -14.99 -14.48 1.56
C LYS A 132 -16.25 -13.62 1.45
N PHE A 133 -16.19 -12.66 0.55
CA PHE A 133 -17.35 -11.95 0.08
C PHE A 133 -18.33 -12.98 -0.47
N THR A 134 -19.50 -13.06 0.16
CA THR A 134 -20.68 -13.65 -0.46
C THR A 134 -21.10 -12.64 -1.52
N VAL A 135 -21.02 -13.06 -2.77
CA VAL A 135 -21.59 -12.36 -3.94
C VAL A 135 -23.11 -12.52 -3.86
#